data_a460762dde69849a32ed482f309de131
#
_entry.id   a460762dde69849a32ed482f309de131
#
_cell.length_a   1.000
_cell.length_b   1.000
_cell.length_c   1.000
_cell.angle_alpha   90.00
_cell.angle_beta   90.00
_cell.angle_gamma   90.00
#
_symmetry.space_group_name_H-M   'P 1'
#
loop_
_entity.id
_entity.type
_entity.pdbx_description
1 polymer ?
#
loop_
_entity_poly.entity_id
_entity_poly.type
_entity_poly.pdbx_seq_one_letter_code
_entity_poly.pdbx_strand_id
1 'polypeptide(L)'
;MSDETFFHVTVLLNEAVDALNVVSDGIYVDGTFGRGGHSRLILSKLGENGRLIVFDKDPQAVAVAQELARQDSRVSVVHDGFSSFQTALDALGIEKIDGALFDLGISSPQIDDGSRGFSFRFDAPLDMRMDTTRGMSAAQWLAVADENEICEVIRNYGEERFARPIARAIVAQRGENPVDTTGKLARIAAQNVRTRERGQDPATRTFQAVRIFINRELEEIEAVLPQAAGRLKEGGRLAVIAFHSLEDRIVKQFFKRYSAHEPLPKWAMVRDADLPQPPLKTVGKPVKASEGEVAANPRARSAVLRVAERTEGAFGGREAV
;
A
#
# COMPACT_ATOMS: atom_id res chain seq x y z
N MET A 1 -0.87 8.39 35.56
CA MET A 1 -0.27 7.73 34.40
C MET A 1 -0.87 8.44 33.19
N SER A 2 -0.08 9.31 32.56
CA SER A 2 -0.52 10.17 31.46
C SER A 2 -0.74 9.30 30.22
N ASP A 3 -1.99 9.30 29.75
CA ASP A 3 -2.37 8.81 28.43
C ASP A 3 -1.66 9.70 27.39
N GLU A 4 -0.44 9.35 27.00
CA GLU A 4 0.16 9.88 25.80
C GLU A 4 -0.57 9.27 24.62
N THR A 5 -1.68 9.89 24.23
CA THR A 5 -2.32 9.70 22.95
C THR A 5 -1.30 10.10 21.88
N PHE A 6 -0.54 9.14 21.37
CA PHE A 6 0.25 9.30 20.17
C PHE A 6 -0.68 9.75 19.04
N PHE A 7 -0.69 11.04 18.76
CA PHE A 7 -1.40 11.58 17.60
C PHE A 7 -0.77 10.99 16.35
N HIS A 8 -1.45 10.02 15.78
CA HIS A 8 -1.08 9.48 14.48
C HIS A 8 -1.28 10.58 13.43
N VAL A 9 -0.20 11.22 12.98
CA VAL A 9 -0.23 12.19 11.89
C VAL A 9 -0.27 11.40 10.58
N THR A 10 -1.38 11.48 9.86
CA THR A 10 -1.55 10.89 8.54
C THR A 10 -0.60 11.54 7.55
N VAL A 11 0.14 10.72 6.80
CA VAL A 11 1.17 11.19 5.86
C VAL A 11 0.53 11.83 4.62
N LEU A 12 1.06 13.00 4.19
CA LEU A 12 0.58 13.72 3.00
C LEU A 12 -0.94 13.94 3.00
N LEU A 13 -1.53 14.20 4.19
CA LEU A 13 -2.97 14.23 4.41
C LEU A 13 -3.68 15.21 3.47
N ASN A 14 -3.24 16.46 3.46
CA ASN A 14 -3.86 17.50 2.65
C ASN A 14 -3.53 17.30 1.17
N GLU A 15 -2.28 17.04 0.86
CA GLU A 15 -1.78 16.85 -0.50
C GLU A 15 -2.53 15.73 -1.23
N ALA A 16 -2.79 14.60 -0.55
CA ALA A 16 -3.50 13.47 -1.14
C ALA A 16 -4.99 13.76 -1.36
N VAL A 17 -5.66 14.38 -0.37
CA VAL A 17 -7.09 14.68 -0.49
C VAL A 17 -7.34 15.85 -1.44
N ASP A 18 -6.48 16.87 -1.47
CA ASP A 18 -6.58 17.97 -2.43
C ASP A 18 -6.32 17.47 -3.87
N ALA A 19 -5.40 16.52 -4.03
CA ALA A 19 -5.14 15.90 -5.31
C ALA A 19 -6.34 15.11 -5.86
N LEU A 20 -7.21 14.55 -5.00
CA LEU A 20 -8.45 13.90 -5.43
C LEU A 20 -9.46 14.87 -6.05
N ASN A 21 -9.34 16.18 -5.78
CA ASN A 21 -10.29 17.20 -6.25
C ASN A 21 -11.74 16.86 -5.88
N VAL A 22 -11.98 16.64 -4.59
CA VAL A 22 -13.25 16.14 -4.05
C VAL A 22 -14.41 17.04 -4.45
N VAL A 23 -15.43 16.45 -5.10
CA VAL A 23 -16.72 17.10 -5.42
C VAL A 23 -17.78 16.68 -4.41
N SER A 24 -18.71 17.58 -4.09
CA SER A 24 -19.67 17.43 -2.99
C SER A 24 -20.48 16.12 -3.04
N ASP A 25 -21.03 15.77 -4.20
CA ASP A 25 -21.90 14.60 -4.37
C ASP A 25 -21.16 13.40 -5.00
N GLY A 26 -19.83 13.41 -4.91
CA GLY A 26 -18.96 12.39 -5.48
C GLY A 26 -18.93 11.09 -4.67
N ILE A 27 -18.50 10.04 -5.34
CA ILE A 27 -18.26 8.71 -4.75
C ILE A 27 -16.75 8.48 -4.70
N TYR A 28 -16.22 8.32 -3.50
CA TYR A 28 -14.79 8.13 -3.27
C TYR A 28 -14.50 6.80 -2.59
N VAL A 29 -13.31 6.29 -2.85
CA VAL A 29 -12.79 5.09 -2.18
C VAL A 29 -11.49 5.42 -1.47
N ASP A 30 -11.42 5.08 -0.17
CA ASP A 30 -10.18 4.98 0.58
C ASP A 30 -9.84 3.50 0.73
N GLY A 31 -8.86 3.03 -0.03
CA GLY A 31 -8.48 1.62 -0.07
C GLY A 31 -7.63 1.16 1.12
N THR A 32 -7.26 2.10 2.01
CA THR A 32 -6.30 1.90 3.11
C THR A 32 -6.71 2.74 4.32
N PHE A 33 -7.85 2.42 4.90
CA PHE A 33 -8.50 3.24 5.92
C PHE A 33 -7.60 3.54 7.14
N GLY A 34 -6.91 2.53 7.66
CA GLY A 34 -6.04 2.65 8.83
C GLY A 34 -6.76 3.20 10.05
N ARG A 35 -6.52 4.48 10.37
CA ARG A 35 -7.21 5.20 11.44
C ARG A 35 -8.18 6.28 10.93
N GLY A 36 -8.37 6.35 9.61
CA GLY A 36 -9.37 7.20 8.97
C GLY A 36 -8.97 8.66 8.83
N GLY A 37 -7.68 8.99 8.80
CA GLY A 37 -7.24 10.36 8.63
C GLY A 37 -7.66 10.93 7.28
N HIS A 38 -7.27 10.30 6.18
CA HIS A 38 -7.68 10.67 4.83
C HIS A 38 -9.21 10.60 4.68
N SER A 39 -9.83 9.51 5.14
CA SER A 39 -11.28 9.30 5.10
C SER A 39 -12.07 10.44 5.74
N ARG A 40 -11.69 10.89 6.95
CA ARG A 40 -12.36 12.01 7.63
C ARG A 40 -12.21 13.32 6.87
N LEU A 41 -11.04 13.58 6.27
CA LEU A 41 -10.84 14.78 5.47
C LEU A 41 -11.64 14.72 4.16
N ILE A 42 -11.75 13.57 3.50
CA ILE A 42 -12.64 13.38 2.34
C ILE A 42 -14.09 13.65 2.74
N LEU A 43 -14.58 13.05 3.84
CA LEU A 43 -15.94 13.24 4.36
C LEU A 43 -16.27 14.71 4.68
N SER A 44 -15.29 15.46 5.17
CA SER A 44 -15.48 16.90 5.46
C SER A 44 -15.71 17.74 4.21
N LYS A 45 -15.30 17.24 3.03
CA LYS A 45 -15.49 17.89 1.72
C LYS A 45 -16.73 17.36 0.97
N LEU A 46 -17.29 16.22 1.40
CA LEU A 46 -18.49 15.62 0.81
C LEU A 46 -19.76 16.28 1.36
N GLY A 47 -20.75 16.47 0.49
CA GLY A 47 -22.10 16.85 0.84
C GLY A 47 -22.96 15.66 1.28
N GLU A 48 -24.26 15.90 1.46
CA GLU A 48 -25.21 14.89 1.97
C GLU A 48 -25.38 13.68 1.02
N ASN A 49 -25.24 13.89 -0.28
CA ASN A 49 -25.37 12.85 -1.32
C ASN A 49 -24.03 12.16 -1.64
N GLY A 50 -22.90 12.67 -1.10
CA GLY A 50 -21.59 12.07 -1.30
C GLY A 50 -21.49 10.71 -0.64
N ARG A 51 -20.64 9.82 -1.16
CA ARG A 51 -20.41 8.49 -0.60
C ARG A 51 -18.91 8.23 -0.44
N LEU A 52 -18.54 7.57 0.65
CA LEU A 52 -17.18 7.11 0.91
C LEU A 52 -17.19 5.61 1.19
N ILE A 53 -16.46 4.85 0.39
CA ILE A 53 -16.24 3.43 0.60
C ILE A 53 -14.83 3.28 1.17
N VAL A 54 -14.71 2.60 2.32
CA VAL A 54 -13.42 2.39 2.97
C VAL A 54 -13.07 0.91 3.05
N PHE A 55 -11.84 0.59 2.72
CA PHE A 55 -11.30 -0.76 2.80
C PHE A 55 -10.22 -0.82 3.88
N ASP A 56 -10.21 -1.90 4.60
CA ASP A 56 -9.05 -2.34 5.36
C ASP A 56 -9.11 -3.84 5.60
N LYS A 57 -7.95 -4.49 5.65
CA LYS A 57 -7.85 -5.91 6.00
C LYS A 57 -7.55 -6.13 7.48
N ASP A 58 -7.09 -5.10 8.20
CA ASP A 58 -6.79 -5.17 9.63
C ASP A 58 -8.08 -5.08 10.45
N PRO A 59 -8.44 -6.12 11.22
CA PRO A 59 -9.64 -6.10 12.06
C PRO A 59 -9.72 -4.90 13.02
N GLN A 60 -8.57 -4.38 13.49
CA GLN A 60 -8.54 -3.19 14.36
C GLN A 60 -8.91 -1.92 13.59
N ALA A 61 -8.43 -1.77 12.35
CA ALA A 61 -8.80 -0.66 11.48
C ALA A 61 -10.28 -0.74 11.09
N VAL A 62 -10.75 -1.94 10.75
CA VAL A 62 -12.17 -2.19 10.41
C VAL A 62 -13.09 -1.82 11.58
N ALA A 63 -12.72 -2.12 12.82
CA ALA A 63 -13.53 -1.72 13.98
C ALA A 63 -13.66 -0.19 14.08
N VAL A 64 -12.59 0.56 13.80
CA VAL A 64 -12.63 2.04 13.76
C VAL A 64 -13.48 2.54 12.59
N ALA A 65 -13.36 1.90 11.41
CA ALA A 65 -14.16 2.24 10.23
C ALA A 65 -15.66 2.00 10.46
N GLN A 66 -16.03 0.90 11.13
CA GLN A 66 -17.41 0.60 11.49
C GLN A 66 -17.98 1.61 12.47
N GLU A 67 -17.16 2.12 13.41
CA GLU A 67 -17.60 3.20 14.31
C GLU A 67 -17.85 4.49 13.52
N LEU A 68 -16.99 4.83 12.56
CA LEU A 68 -17.20 5.97 11.68
C LEU A 68 -18.50 5.80 10.85
N ALA A 69 -18.76 4.61 10.31
CA ALA A 69 -19.96 4.32 9.53
C ALA A 69 -21.26 4.39 10.36
N ARG A 70 -21.19 4.13 11.67
CA ARG A 70 -22.34 4.33 12.59
C ARG A 70 -22.65 5.81 12.81
N GLN A 71 -21.63 6.66 12.75
CA GLN A 71 -21.75 8.12 12.93
C GLN A 71 -22.09 8.87 11.65
N ASP A 72 -21.70 8.32 10.48
CA ASP A 72 -21.88 8.95 9.19
C ASP A 72 -22.41 7.92 8.16
N SER A 73 -23.67 8.08 7.76
CA SER A 73 -24.36 7.16 6.84
C SER A 73 -23.80 7.16 5.41
N ARG A 74 -22.92 8.12 5.07
CA ARG A 74 -22.25 8.17 3.77
C ARG A 74 -21.12 7.15 3.65
N VAL A 75 -20.70 6.52 4.76
CA VAL A 75 -19.60 5.59 4.83
C VAL A 75 -20.05 4.14 4.66
N SER A 76 -19.44 3.41 3.75
CA SER A 76 -19.57 1.96 3.61
C SER A 76 -18.23 1.29 3.91
N VAL A 77 -18.22 0.25 4.75
CA VAL A 77 -16.99 -0.45 5.16
C VAL A 77 -16.87 -1.79 4.48
N VAL A 78 -15.71 -2.06 3.91
CA VAL A 78 -15.33 -3.34 3.31
C VAL A 78 -14.17 -3.93 4.13
N HIS A 79 -14.42 -5.07 4.80
CA HIS A 79 -13.37 -5.80 5.53
C HIS A 79 -12.69 -6.77 4.59
N ASP A 80 -11.82 -6.26 3.75
CA ASP A 80 -11.00 -7.07 2.83
C ASP A 80 -9.78 -6.28 2.35
N GLY A 81 -8.84 -6.96 1.66
CA GLY A 81 -7.79 -6.31 0.91
C GLY A 81 -8.34 -5.53 -0.29
N PHE A 82 -7.63 -4.50 -0.69
CA PHE A 82 -8.06 -3.68 -1.82
C PHE A 82 -7.98 -4.40 -3.18
N SER A 83 -7.40 -5.60 -3.25
CA SER A 83 -7.51 -6.47 -4.44
C SER A 83 -8.96 -6.90 -4.74
N SER A 84 -9.87 -6.86 -3.73
CA SER A 84 -11.31 -7.12 -3.90
C SER A 84 -12.11 -5.90 -4.38
N PHE A 85 -11.45 -4.81 -4.75
CA PHE A 85 -12.03 -3.50 -5.09
C PHE A 85 -13.22 -3.60 -6.05
N GLN A 86 -13.04 -4.28 -7.18
CA GLN A 86 -14.11 -4.41 -8.18
C GLN A 86 -15.32 -5.16 -7.63
N THR A 87 -15.09 -6.32 -7.02
CA THR A 87 -16.16 -7.17 -6.45
C THR A 87 -16.94 -6.44 -5.37
N ALA A 88 -16.26 -5.68 -4.52
CA ALA A 88 -16.90 -4.90 -3.46
C ALA A 88 -17.75 -3.76 -4.01
N LEU A 89 -17.29 -3.04 -5.03
CA LEU A 89 -18.09 -2.00 -5.67
C LEU A 89 -19.32 -2.57 -6.40
N ASP A 90 -19.17 -3.72 -7.05
CA ASP A 90 -20.30 -4.42 -7.70
C ASP A 90 -21.36 -4.82 -6.65
N ALA A 91 -20.94 -5.36 -5.51
CA ALA A 91 -21.84 -5.71 -4.42
C ALA A 91 -22.58 -4.49 -3.83
N LEU A 92 -21.96 -3.30 -3.87
CA LEU A 92 -22.56 -2.04 -3.43
C LEU A 92 -23.38 -1.34 -4.52
N GLY A 93 -23.47 -1.90 -5.74
CA GLY A 93 -24.15 -1.32 -6.89
C GLY A 93 -23.49 -0.05 -7.43
N ILE A 94 -22.15 0.08 -7.25
CA ILE A 94 -21.38 1.26 -7.67
C ILE A 94 -20.62 0.91 -8.95
N GLU A 95 -21.08 1.46 -10.06
CA GLU A 95 -20.45 1.24 -11.36
C GLU A 95 -19.22 2.14 -11.55
N LYS A 96 -19.33 3.43 -11.17
CA LYS A 96 -18.28 4.44 -11.36
C LYS A 96 -18.07 5.27 -10.10
N ILE A 97 -16.82 5.72 -9.92
CA ILE A 97 -16.38 6.54 -8.78
C ILE A 97 -15.71 7.83 -9.26
N ASP A 98 -15.72 8.84 -8.42
CA ASP A 98 -15.08 10.14 -8.70
C ASP A 98 -13.61 10.18 -8.27
N GLY A 99 -13.20 9.28 -7.36
CA GLY A 99 -11.79 9.16 -6.99
C GLY A 99 -11.49 7.97 -6.08
N ALA A 100 -10.23 7.55 -6.08
CA ALA A 100 -9.71 6.55 -5.17
C ALA A 100 -8.36 6.97 -4.60
N LEU A 101 -8.15 6.69 -3.31
CA LEU A 101 -6.92 6.90 -2.58
C LEU A 101 -6.39 5.58 -2.04
N PHE A 102 -5.09 5.36 -2.19
CA PHE A 102 -4.36 4.26 -1.56
C PHE A 102 -3.14 4.82 -0.85
N ASP A 103 -3.08 4.69 0.49
CA ASP A 103 -1.94 5.00 1.35
C ASP A 103 -1.26 3.67 1.69
N LEU A 104 -0.27 3.28 0.87
CA LEU A 104 0.30 1.93 0.88
C LEU A 104 1.16 1.66 2.12
N GLY A 105 1.43 0.39 2.36
CA GLY A 105 2.29 -0.07 3.44
C GLY A 105 1.56 -0.34 4.75
N ILE A 106 2.25 -0.10 5.88
CA ILE A 106 1.76 -0.42 7.22
C ILE A 106 1.42 0.81 8.03
N SER A 107 0.36 0.71 8.82
CA SER A 107 -0.07 1.79 9.71
C SER A 107 0.84 1.90 10.95
N SER A 108 0.91 3.10 11.54
CA SER A 108 1.68 3.29 12.77
C SER A 108 1.24 2.37 13.92
N PRO A 109 -0.06 2.15 14.19
CA PRO A 109 -0.48 1.20 15.21
C PRO A 109 0.04 -0.23 14.99
N GLN A 110 0.14 -0.68 13.74
CA GLN A 110 0.71 -2.01 13.44
C GLN A 110 2.19 -2.10 13.81
N ILE A 111 2.96 -0.99 13.62
CA ILE A 111 4.38 -0.94 13.97
C ILE A 111 4.57 -0.79 15.48
N ASP A 112 3.73 0.01 16.13
CA ASP A 112 3.89 0.39 17.54
C ASP A 112 3.35 -0.69 18.49
N ASP A 113 2.42 -1.55 18.03
CA ASP A 113 2.00 -2.75 18.73
C ASP A 113 3.01 -3.89 18.51
N GLY A 114 3.90 -4.10 19.46
CA GLY A 114 4.92 -5.16 19.38
C GLY A 114 4.33 -6.55 19.15
N SER A 115 3.12 -6.84 19.64
CA SER A 115 2.46 -8.16 19.49
C SER A 115 2.13 -8.51 18.04
N ARG A 116 2.06 -7.51 17.14
CA ARG A 116 1.82 -7.69 15.70
C ARG A 116 3.04 -8.17 14.93
N GLY A 117 4.23 -8.10 15.50
CA GLY A 117 5.46 -8.63 14.90
C GLY A 117 6.07 -7.82 13.75
N PHE A 118 5.57 -6.62 13.44
CA PHE A 118 6.09 -5.78 12.35
C PHE A 118 7.40 -5.06 12.69
N SER A 119 7.72 -4.90 13.98
CA SER A 119 8.88 -4.16 14.45
C SER A 119 9.82 -5.06 15.26
N PHE A 120 11.10 -4.89 15.03
CA PHE A 120 12.16 -5.53 15.84
C PHE A 120 12.66 -4.67 17.01
N ARG A 121 11.97 -3.57 17.32
CA ARG A 121 12.23 -2.75 18.50
C ARG A 121 11.91 -3.48 19.80
N PHE A 122 10.98 -4.42 19.74
CA PHE A 122 10.55 -5.29 20.82
C PHE A 122 10.78 -6.74 20.41
N ASP A 123 11.18 -7.58 21.34
CA ASP A 123 11.19 -9.03 21.10
C ASP A 123 9.80 -9.59 21.38
N ALA A 124 9.07 -9.88 20.32
CA ALA A 124 7.65 -10.22 20.35
C ALA A 124 7.36 -11.33 19.32
N PRO A 125 6.18 -11.98 19.36
CA PRO A 125 5.81 -13.00 18.38
C PRO A 125 5.95 -12.47 16.95
N LEU A 126 6.49 -13.30 16.06
CA LEU A 126 6.74 -12.95 14.67
C LEU A 126 5.51 -13.28 13.82
N ASP A 127 4.47 -12.43 13.91
CA ASP A 127 3.23 -12.62 13.16
C ASP A 127 3.29 -11.95 11.77
N MET A 128 3.41 -10.64 11.70
CA MET A 128 3.44 -9.78 10.50
C MET A 128 2.19 -9.81 9.61
N ARG A 129 1.10 -10.48 9.99
CA ARG A 129 -0.14 -10.41 9.22
C ARG A 129 -0.88 -9.09 9.49
N MET A 130 -1.34 -8.42 8.45
CA MET A 130 -2.27 -7.29 8.58
C MET A 130 -3.64 -7.82 8.99
N ASP A 131 -4.17 -8.85 8.31
CA ASP A 131 -5.36 -9.60 8.73
C ASP A 131 -4.95 -10.79 9.60
N THR A 132 -5.10 -10.66 10.91
CA THR A 132 -4.75 -11.71 11.86
C THR A 132 -5.72 -12.89 11.88
N THR A 133 -6.85 -12.77 11.18
CA THR A 133 -7.88 -13.82 11.12
C THR A 133 -7.62 -14.84 10.02
N ARG A 134 -6.77 -14.52 9.05
CA ARG A 134 -6.49 -15.33 7.85
C ARG A 134 -5.00 -15.53 7.61
N GLY A 135 -4.68 -16.58 6.89
CA GLY A 135 -3.34 -16.83 6.38
C GLY A 135 -2.34 -17.30 7.44
N MET A 136 -1.12 -17.48 6.98
CA MET A 136 0.01 -17.98 7.76
C MET A 136 0.82 -16.81 8.32
N SER A 137 1.22 -16.88 9.59
CA SER A 137 2.13 -15.89 10.18
C SER A 137 3.54 -16.01 9.60
N ALA A 138 4.36 -14.99 9.76
CA ALA A 138 5.76 -15.02 9.35
C ALA A 138 6.52 -16.16 10.03
N ALA A 139 6.30 -16.40 11.32
CA ALA A 139 6.90 -17.51 12.05
C ALA A 139 6.50 -18.88 11.46
N GLN A 140 5.22 -19.06 11.16
CA GLN A 140 4.71 -20.30 10.55
C GLN A 140 5.30 -20.53 9.16
N TRP A 141 5.39 -19.47 8.35
CA TRP A 141 6.01 -19.57 7.03
C TRP A 141 7.49 -19.91 7.12
N LEU A 142 8.27 -19.21 7.94
CA LEU A 142 9.70 -19.48 8.13
C LEU A 142 9.98 -20.89 8.67
N ALA A 143 9.04 -21.48 9.40
CA ALA A 143 9.16 -22.84 9.91
C ALA A 143 9.12 -23.90 8.80
N VAL A 144 8.42 -23.66 7.68
CA VAL A 144 8.18 -24.64 6.63
C VAL A 144 8.80 -24.31 5.28
N ALA A 145 9.00 -23.04 4.94
CA ALA A 145 9.56 -22.60 3.67
C ALA A 145 10.97 -23.13 3.41
N ASP A 146 11.30 -23.45 2.18
CA ASP A 146 12.66 -23.92 1.84
C ASP A 146 13.67 -22.74 1.74
N GLU A 147 14.97 -23.07 1.72
CA GLU A 147 16.05 -22.06 1.67
C GLU A 147 15.94 -21.17 0.43
N ASN A 148 15.54 -21.73 -0.73
CA ASN A 148 15.46 -20.98 -1.97
C ASN A 148 14.29 -20.00 -1.94
N GLU A 149 13.12 -20.45 -1.46
CA GLU A 149 11.94 -19.60 -1.30
C GLU A 149 12.24 -18.41 -0.36
N ILE A 150 12.79 -18.67 0.82
CA ILE A 150 13.17 -17.61 1.77
C ILE A 150 14.20 -16.66 1.13
N CYS A 151 15.19 -17.20 0.41
CA CYS A 151 16.21 -16.40 -0.26
C CYS A 151 15.59 -15.51 -1.36
N GLU A 152 14.66 -16.02 -2.17
CA GLU A 152 13.99 -15.24 -3.21
C GLU A 152 13.13 -14.13 -2.62
N VAL A 153 12.35 -14.42 -1.59
CA VAL A 153 11.56 -13.41 -0.88
C VAL A 153 12.44 -12.29 -0.35
N ILE A 154 13.50 -12.62 0.41
CA ILE A 154 14.40 -11.61 0.99
C ILE A 154 15.13 -10.81 -0.10
N ARG A 155 15.51 -11.45 -1.21
CA ARG A 155 16.18 -10.76 -2.32
C ARG A 155 15.24 -9.84 -3.07
N ASN A 156 14.05 -10.32 -3.46
CA ASN A 156 13.16 -9.62 -4.37
C ASN A 156 12.37 -8.53 -3.66
N TYR A 157 11.90 -8.78 -2.42
CA TYR A 157 11.06 -7.82 -1.67
C TYR A 157 11.86 -6.96 -0.69
N GLY A 158 13.04 -7.41 -0.26
CA GLY A 158 13.93 -6.63 0.58
C GLY A 158 15.04 -5.91 -0.21
N GLU A 159 15.25 -6.25 -1.48
CA GLU A 159 16.43 -5.84 -2.26
C GLU A 159 17.74 -6.10 -1.48
N GLU A 160 17.75 -7.21 -0.67
CA GLU A 160 18.84 -7.56 0.23
C GLU A 160 19.88 -8.45 -0.47
N ARG A 161 21.12 -7.96 -0.55
CA ARG A 161 22.21 -8.67 -1.21
C ARG A 161 22.69 -9.92 -0.45
N PHE A 162 22.48 -9.94 0.86
CA PHE A 162 22.83 -11.04 1.74
C PHE A 162 21.66 -12.03 1.97
N ALA A 163 20.69 -12.04 1.08
CA ALA A 163 19.49 -12.91 1.17
C ALA A 163 19.85 -14.39 1.38
N ARG A 164 20.80 -14.94 0.60
CA ARG A 164 21.17 -16.36 0.72
C ARG A 164 21.83 -16.74 2.05
N PRO A 165 22.82 -16.00 2.59
CA PRO A 165 23.31 -16.23 3.94
C PRO A 165 22.23 -16.18 5.02
N ILE A 166 21.31 -15.22 4.94
CA ILE A 166 20.20 -15.08 5.89
C ILE A 166 19.26 -16.29 5.79
N ALA A 167 18.83 -16.67 4.58
CA ALA A 167 17.95 -17.83 4.35
C ALA A 167 18.55 -19.13 4.88
N ARG A 168 19.85 -19.38 4.58
CA ARG A 168 20.59 -20.53 5.09
C ARG A 168 20.63 -20.56 6.61
N ALA A 169 20.89 -19.42 7.27
CA ALA A 169 20.94 -19.32 8.72
C ALA A 169 19.58 -19.59 9.36
N ILE A 170 18.47 -19.11 8.74
CA ILE A 170 17.10 -19.40 9.20
C ILE A 170 16.85 -20.90 9.16
N VAL A 171 17.09 -21.56 8.01
CA VAL A 171 16.86 -22.99 7.83
C VAL A 171 17.73 -23.85 8.76
N ALA A 172 19.00 -23.47 8.94
CA ALA A 172 19.91 -24.20 9.82
C ALA A 172 19.50 -24.14 11.31
N GLN A 173 18.94 -22.99 11.74
CA GLN A 173 18.58 -22.80 13.14
C GLN A 173 17.19 -23.32 13.51
N ARG A 174 16.23 -23.25 12.61
CA ARG A 174 14.80 -23.43 12.94
C ARG A 174 14.44 -24.80 13.52
N GLY A 175 15.25 -25.84 13.25
CA GLY A 175 15.03 -27.20 13.76
C GLY A 175 15.26 -27.32 15.27
N GLU A 176 16.26 -26.63 15.81
CA GLU A 176 16.62 -26.62 17.22
C GLU A 176 16.08 -25.39 17.95
N ASN A 177 16.03 -24.27 17.27
CA ASN A 177 15.61 -22.98 17.82
C ASN A 177 14.69 -22.25 16.81
N PRO A 178 13.38 -22.48 16.87
CA PRO A 178 12.40 -21.88 15.94
C PRO A 178 12.54 -20.36 15.86
N VAL A 179 12.42 -19.82 14.63
CA VAL A 179 12.47 -18.36 14.38
C VAL A 179 11.05 -17.79 14.53
N ASP A 180 10.59 -17.74 15.76
CA ASP A 180 9.22 -17.42 16.16
C ASP A 180 9.05 -16.04 16.79
N THR A 181 10.17 -15.32 17.00
CA THR A 181 10.14 -13.95 17.52
C THR A 181 10.88 -12.97 16.61
N THR A 182 10.50 -11.70 16.71
CA THR A 182 11.12 -10.59 15.98
C THR A 182 12.60 -10.46 16.32
N GLY A 183 12.97 -10.63 17.60
CA GLY A 183 14.37 -10.56 18.05
C GLY A 183 15.24 -11.66 17.46
N LYS A 184 14.71 -12.89 17.30
CA LYS A 184 15.44 -13.99 16.65
C LYS A 184 15.70 -13.70 15.17
N LEU A 185 14.68 -13.27 14.41
CA LEU A 185 14.85 -12.91 13.01
C LEU A 185 15.81 -11.74 12.81
N ALA A 186 15.69 -10.69 13.65
CA ALA A 186 16.57 -9.53 13.60
C ALA A 186 18.03 -9.91 13.87
N ARG A 187 18.28 -10.78 14.85
CA ARG A 187 19.62 -11.28 15.18
C ARG A 187 20.23 -12.06 14.03
N ILE A 188 19.46 -12.97 13.39
CA ILE A 188 19.91 -13.72 12.23
C ILE A 188 20.29 -12.79 11.10
N ALA A 189 19.44 -11.81 10.78
CA ALA A 189 19.71 -10.83 9.75
C ALA A 189 21.00 -10.04 10.06
N ALA A 190 21.12 -9.48 11.25
CA ALA A 190 22.26 -8.67 11.67
C ALA A 190 23.60 -9.43 11.64
N GLN A 191 23.60 -10.74 11.95
CA GLN A 191 24.79 -11.58 11.93
C GLN A 191 25.24 -11.91 10.49
N ASN A 192 24.33 -11.89 9.52
CA ASN A 192 24.61 -12.29 8.14
C ASN A 192 24.78 -11.11 7.17
N VAL A 193 24.36 -9.89 7.54
CA VAL A 193 24.57 -8.68 6.76
C VAL A 193 25.93 -8.07 7.09
N ARG A 194 26.87 -8.14 6.13
CA ARG A 194 28.26 -7.70 6.32
C ARG A 194 28.48 -6.20 6.12
N THR A 195 27.59 -5.54 5.35
CA THR A 195 27.69 -4.10 5.08
C THR A 195 26.63 -3.35 5.88
N ARG A 196 27.05 -2.28 6.58
CA ARG A 196 26.13 -1.41 7.31
C ARG A 196 25.93 -0.12 6.51
N GLU A 197 24.70 0.12 6.10
CA GLU A 197 24.30 1.44 5.58
C GLU A 197 24.11 2.39 6.78
N ARG A 198 24.64 3.61 6.65
CA ARG A 198 24.55 4.59 7.74
C ARG A 198 23.10 4.96 8.01
N GLY A 199 22.62 4.72 9.24
CA GLY A 199 21.26 5.05 9.66
C GLY A 199 20.19 4.02 9.32
N GLN A 200 20.58 2.82 8.83
CA GLN A 200 19.65 1.71 8.61
C GLN A 200 20.07 0.49 9.41
N ASP A 201 19.10 -0.12 10.11
CA ASP A 201 19.33 -1.38 10.81
C ASP A 201 19.47 -2.53 9.81
N PRO A 202 20.43 -3.46 9.98
CA PRO A 202 20.64 -4.59 9.08
C PRO A 202 19.40 -5.48 8.89
N ALA A 203 18.49 -5.54 9.86
CA ALA A 203 17.27 -6.33 9.78
C ALA A 203 16.17 -5.69 8.95
N THR A 204 16.23 -4.38 8.68
CA THR A 204 15.14 -3.62 8.04
C THR A 204 14.68 -4.25 6.74
N ARG A 205 15.62 -4.59 5.85
CA ARG A 205 15.30 -5.16 4.52
C ARG A 205 14.67 -6.56 4.63
N THR A 206 15.16 -7.37 5.56
CA THR A 206 14.61 -8.70 5.83
C THR A 206 13.17 -8.60 6.35
N PHE A 207 12.92 -7.69 7.31
CA PHE A 207 11.57 -7.45 7.85
C PHE A 207 10.62 -6.93 6.78
N GLN A 208 11.05 -5.96 5.97
CA GLN A 208 10.27 -5.47 4.83
C GLN A 208 9.91 -6.61 3.87
N ALA A 209 10.87 -7.47 3.51
CA ALA A 209 10.66 -8.57 2.59
C ALA A 209 9.63 -9.57 3.08
N VAL A 210 9.78 -10.01 4.34
CA VAL A 210 8.85 -10.96 4.96
C VAL A 210 7.45 -10.35 5.07
N ARG A 211 7.34 -9.09 5.49
CA ARG A 211 6.07 -8.36 5.58
C ARG A 211 5.34 -8.30 4.24
N ILE A 212 6.05 -7.86 3.19
CA ILE A 212 5.48 -7.75 1.84
C ILE A 212 4.97 -9.11 1.37
N PHE A 213 5.74 -10.18 1.59
CA PHE A 213 5.37 -11.53 1.19
C PHE A 213 4.14 -12.05 1.95
N ILE A 214 4.15 -11.97 3.28
CA ILE A 214 3.05 -12.46 4.13
C ILE A 214 1.72 -11.76 3.79
N ASN A 215 1.77 -10.48 3.47
CA ASN A 215 0.57 -9.68 3.19
C ASN A 215 0.25 -9.55 1.70
N ARG A 216 1.08 -10.11 0.81
CA ARG A 216 0.94 -10.04 -0.66
C ARG A 216 0.79 -8.60 -1.15
N GLU A 217 1.58 -7.68 -0.56
CA GLU A 217 1.37 -6.24 -0.73
C GLU A 217 1.52 -5.80 -2.19
N LEU A 218 2.53 -6.30 -2.91
CA LEU A 218 2.78 -5.89 -4.29
C LEU A 218 1.75 -6.47 -5.26
N GLU A 219 1.34 -7.72 -5.08
CA GLU A 219 0.30 -8.36 -5.89
C GLU A 219 -1.05 -7.63 -5.73
N GLU A 220 -1.37 -7.16 -4.52
CA GLU A 220 -2.58 -6.39 -4.31
C GLU A 220 -2.53 -5.04 -5.04
N ILE A 221 -1.37 -4.35 -5.04
CA ILE A 221 -1.19 -3.10 -5.78
C ILE A 221 -1.37 -3.33 -7.28
N GLU A 222 -0.73 -4.37 -7.82
CA GLU A 222 -0.85 -4.73 -9.24
C GLU A 222 -2.28 -5.05 -9.65
N ALA A 223 -3.03 -5.71 -8.76
CA ALA A 223 -4.43 -6.07 -9.00
C ALA A 223 -5.36 -4.86 -8.93
N VAL A 224 -5.19 -3.96 -7.95
CA VAL A 224 -6.14 -2.85 -7.72
C VAL A 224 -5.98 -1.70 -8.70
N LEU A 225 -4.78 -1.39 -9.16
CA LEU A 225 -4.55 -0.22 -10.02
C LEU A 225 -5.40 -0.26 -11.30
N PRO A 226 -5.47 -1.35 -12.08
CA PRO A 226 -6.35 -1.43 -13.24
C PRO A 226 -7.83 -1.42 -12.87
N GLN A 227 -8.22 -2.06 -11.76
CA GLN A 227 -9.61 -2.05 -11.28
C GLN A 227 -10.06 -0.63 -10.93
N ALA A 228 -9.28 0.09 -10.11
CA ALA A 228 -9.59 1.44 -9.70
C ALA A 228 -9.64 2.40 -10.90
N ALA A 229 -8.62 2.37 -11.78
CA ALA A 229 -8.58 3.22 -12.96
C ALA A 229 -9.74 2.96 -13.93
N GLY A 230 -10.17 1.70 -14.09
CA GLY A 230 -11.31 1.31 -14.91
C GLY A 230 -12.67 1.79 -14.36
N ARG A 231 -12.77 1.95 -13.03
CA ARG A 231 -13.98 2.43 -12.34
C ARG A 231 -14.07 3.95 -12.23
N LEU A 232 -12.99 4.68 -12.49
CA LEU A 232 -13.06 6.14 -12.47
C LEU A 232 -14.01 6.67 -13.56
N LYS A 233 -14.80 7.69 -13.20
CA LYS A 233 -15.45 8.58 -14.15
C LYS A 233 -14.40 9.39 -14.90
N GLU A 234 -14.75 9.98 -16.04
CA GLU A 234 -13.92 10.99 -16.68
C GLU A 234 -13.68 12.17 -15.71
N GLY A 235 -12.43 12.64 -15.64
CA GLY A 235 -11.99 13.63 -14.65
C GLY A 235 -11.77 13.10 -13.24
N GLY A 236 -12.19 11.86 -12.95
CA GLY A 236 -11.94 11.19 -11.67
C GLY A 236 -10.47 10.89 -11.46
N ARG A 237 -10.00 10.89 -10.20
CA ARG A 237 -8.58 10.80 -9.86
C ARG A 237 -8.22 9.60 -9.01
N LEU A 238 -7.08 9.02 -9.34
CA LEU A 238 -6.41 7.97 -8.58
C LEU A 238 -5.17 8.56 -7.91
N ALA A 239 -5.17 8.62 -6.58
CA ALA A 239 -4.07 9.09 -5.76
C ALA A 239 -3.44 7.91 -5.01
N VAL A 240 -2.13 7.75 -5.10
CA VAL A 240 -1.41 6.63 -4.46
C VAL A 240 -0.18 7.16 -3.76
N ILE A 241 -0.06 6.88 -2.46
CA ILE A 241 1.12 7.16 -1.63
C ILE A 241 1.89 5.85 -1.48
N ALA A 242 3.15 5.85 -1.86
CA ALA A 242 4.09 4.73 -1.73
C ALA A 242 5.21 5.09 -0.74
N PHE A 243 5.69 4.11 0.04
CA PHE A 243 6.73 4.31 1.06
C PHE A 243 8.06 3.65 0.74
N HIS A 244 8.11 2.77 -0.26
CA HIS A 244 9.35 2.16 -0.73
C HIS A 244 9.42 2.00 -2.24
N SER A 245 10.64 1.73 -2.73
CA SER A 245 10.97 1.67 -4.16
C SER A 245 10.14 0.70 -4.98
N LEU A 246 9.74 -0.43 -4.41
CA LEU A 246 8.98 -1.46 -5.12
C LEU A 246 7.55 -1.00 -5.38
N GLU A 247 6.86 -0.46 -4.36
CA GLU A 247 5.53 0.13 -4.51
C GLU A 247 5.55 1.27 -5.54
N ASP A 248 6.45 2.25 -5.35
CA ASP A 248 6.56 3.40 -6.23
C ASP A 248 6.84 3.00 -7.68
N ARG A 249 7.65 1.93 -7.89
CA ARG A 249 7.96 1.39 -9.21
C ARG A 249 6.72 0.87 -9.92
N ILE A 250 5.87 0.08 -9.23
CA ILE A 250 4.62 -0.47 -9.78
C ILE A 250 3.68 0.67 -10.17
N VAL A 251 3.41 1.60 -9.25
CA VAL A 251 2.52 2.75 -9.49
C VAL A 251 3.04 3.61 -10.65
N LYS A 252 4.33 3.95 -10.64
CA LYS A 252 4.97 4.74 -11.70
C LYS A 252 4.88 4.07 -13.06
N GLN A 253 5.14 2.76 -13.14
CA GLN A 253 5.08 2.00 -14.39
C GLN A 253 3.65 1.91 -14.90
N PHE A 254 2.68 1.66 -14.02
CA PHE A 254 1.28 1.64 -14.35
C PHE A 254 0.81 2.99 -14.92
N PHE A 255 1.05 4.10 -14.21
CA PHE A 255 0.66 5.42 -14.69
C PHE A 255 1.36 5.77 -16.01
N LYS A 256 2.66 5.49 -16.15
CA LYS A 256 3.39 5.71 -17.40
C LYS A 256 2.77 4.93 -18.57
N ARG A 257 2.44 3.65 -18.35
CA ARG A 257 1.86 2.78 -19.39
C ARG A 257 0.51 3.31 -19.86
N TYR A 258 -0.37 3.67 -18.93
CA TYR A 258 -1.72 4.10 -19.25
C TYR A 258 -1.86 5.59 -19.59
N SER A 259 -0.80 6.39 -19.39
CA SER A 259 -0.75 7.80 -19.82
C SER A 259 0.05 8.01 -21.12
N ALA A 260 0.50 6.95 -21.75
CA ALA A 260 1.18 7.01 -23.05
C ALA A 260 0.25 6.55 -24.17
N HIS A 261 0.42 7.09 -25.36
CA HIS A 261 -0.21 6.52 -26.56
C HIS A 261 0.29 5.10 -26.81
N GLU A 262 -0.54 4.26 -27.39
CA GLU A 262 -0.11 2.93 -27.82
C GLU A 262 0.97 3.04 -28.90
N PRO A 263 2.03 2.23 -28.84
CA PRO A 263 3.06 2.26 -29.88
C PRO A 263 2.45 1.81 -31.20
N LEU A 264 2.50 2.69 -32.18
CA LEU A 264 2.06 2.37 -33.53
C LEU A 264 3.12 1.55 -34.27
N PRO A 265 2.71 0.69 -35.21
CA PRO A 265 3.64 0.08 -36.14
C PRO A 265 4.47 1.16 -36.87
N LYS A 266 5.77 0.91 -37.09
CA LYS A 266 6.69 1.90 -37.70
C LYS A 266 6.27 2.44 -39.05
N TRP A 267 5.36 1.76 -39.76
CA TRP A 267 4.81 2.16 -41.05
C TRP A 267 3.55 3.02 -40.95
N ALA A 268 2.94 3.14 -39.78
CA ALA A 268 1.71 3.91 -39.59
C ALA A 268 2.07 5.40 -39.52
N MET A 269 1.77 6.13 -40.55
CA MET A 269 1.86 7.60 -40.61
C MET A 269 0.58 8.23 -40.03
N VAL A 270 0.44 8.21 -38.71
CA VAL A 270 -0.69 8.85 -37.99
C VAL A 270 -0.13 10.09 -37.27
N ARG A 271 -0.83 11.22 -37.40
CA ARG A 271 -0.44 12.44 -36.67
C ARG A 271 -0.79 12.27 -35.21
N ASP A 272 -0.01 12.82 -34.29
CA ASP A 272 -0.26 12.76 -32.84
C ASP A 272 -1.66 13.22 -32.46
N ALA A 273 -2.20 14.21 -33.17
CA ALA A 273 -3.57 14.72 -32.97
C ALA A 273 -4.68 13.72 -33.31
N ASP A 274 -4.38 12.72 -34.15
CA ASP A 274 -5.35 11.70 -34.59
C ASP A 274 -5.25 10.40 -33.77
N LEU A 275 -4.33 10.36 -32.78
CA LEU A 275 -4.18 9.23 -31.89
C LEU A 275 -5.29 9.21 -30.84
N PRO A 276 -5.85 8.03 -30.50
CA PRO A 276 -6.77 7.90 -29.37
C PRO A 276 -6.11 8.41 -28.08
N GLN A 277 -6.85 9.17 -27.31
CA GLN A 277 -6.33 9.64 -26.02
C GLN A 277 -5.97 8.45 -25.12
N PRO A 278 -4.81 8.51 -24.42
CA PRO A 278 -4.50 7.54 -23.38
C PRO A 278 -5.59 7.58 -22.29
N PRO A 279 -5.95 6.43 -21.68
CA PRO A 279 -7.02 6.37 -20.69
C PRO A 279 -6.74 7.16 -19.41
N LEU A 280 -5.50 7.45 -19.12
CA LEU A 280 -5.08 8.26 -17.96
C LEU A 280 -4.19 9.41 -18.43
N LYS A 281 -4.15 10.47 -17.62
CA LYS A 281 -3.08 11.48 -17.66
C LYS A 281 -2.50 11.65 -16.27
N THR A 282 -1.18 11.76 -16.16
CA THR A 282 -0.52 12.07 -14.87
C THR A 282 -0.82 13.50 -14.46
N VAL A 283 -1.14 13.72 -13.18
CA VAL A 283 -1.41 15.04 -12.61
C VAL A 283 -0.21 15.54 -11.83
N GLY A 284 0.42 16.58 -12.31
CA GLY A 284 1.57 17.20 -11.66
C GLY A 284 2.82 16.32 -11.60
N LYS A 285 3.76 16.70 -10.74
CA LYS A 285 4.95 15.93 -10.39
C LYS A 285 4.67 15.10 -9.14
N PRO A 286 5.45 14.00 -8.90
CA PRO A 286 5.35 13.29 -7.62
C PRO A 286 5.59 14.23 -6.44
N VAL A 287 4.71 14.17 -5.44
CA VAL A 287 4.80 14.98 -4.23
C VAL A 287 5.46 14.16 -3.12
N LYS A 288 6.39 14.79 -2.40
CA LYS A 288 7.05 14.22 -1.23
C LYS A 288 6.63 15.00 0.01
N ALA A 289 6.72 14.34 1.16
CA ALA A 289 6.50 15.01 2.43
C ALA A 289 7.45 16.20 2.63
N SER A 290 6.94 17.28 3.21
CA SER A 290 7.73 18.46 3.54
C SER A 290 8.73 18.18 4.64
N GLU A 291 9.80 18.99 4.75
CA GLU A 291 10.77 18.87 5.85
C GLU A 291 10.12 18.99 7.22
N GLY A 292 9.10 19.86 7.35
CA GLY A 292 8.33 20.01 8.58
C GLY A 292 7.53 18.75 8.93
N GLU A 293 6.91 18.13 7.94
CA GLU A 293 6.20 16.86 8.13
C GLU A 293 7.15 15.71 8.50
N VAL A 294 8.30 15.62 7.82
CA VAL A 294 9.32 14.61 8.13
C VAL A 294 9.90 14.80 9.54
N ALA A 295 10.06 16.05 9.99
CA ALA A 295 10.52 16.34 11.35
C ALA A 295 9.48 15.92 12.41
N ALA A 296 8.19 16.09 12.13
CA ALA A 296 7.08 15.68 12.99
C ALA A 296 6.80 14.16 12.91
N ASN A 297 6.94 13.58 11.71
CA ASN A 297 6.72 12.15 11.44
C ASN A 297 7.84 11.59 10.54
N PRO A 298 8.91 11.03 11.12
CA PRO A 298 10.03 10.46 10.34
C PRO A 298 9.62 9.37 9.34
N ARG A 299 8.46 8.74 9.51
CA ARG A 299 7.91 7.73 8.59
C ARG A 299 7.52 8.34 7.25
N ALA A 300 7.19 9.64 7.22
CA ALA A 300 6.87 10.37 5.99
C ALA A 300 8.07 10.56 5.04
N ARG A 301 9.31 10.39 5.52
CA ARG A 301 10.54 10.65 4.75
C ARG A 301 10.59 9.97 3.39
N SER A 302 10.07 8.75 3.29
CA SER A 302 10.10 7.96 2.06
C SER A 302 8.80 8.06 1.26
N ALA A 303 7.80 8.76 1.77
CA ALA A 303 6.49 8.88 1.12
C ALA A 303 6.58 9.61 -0.22
N VAL A 304 5.92 9.06 -1.23
CA VAL A 304 5.80 9.63 -2.57
C VAL A 304 4.36 9.50 -3.02
N LEU A 305 3.66 10.62 -3.14
CA LEU A 305 2.32 10.69 -3.73
C LEU A 305 2.41 10.80 -5.25
N ARG A 306 1.70 9.93 -5.95
CA ARG A 306 1.46 10.02 -7.40
C ARG A 306 -0.03 10.10 -7.69
N VAL A 307 -0.38 10.88 -8.69
CA VAL A 307 -1.78 11.12 -9.08
C VAL A 307 -1.93 10.94 -10.58
N ALA A 308 -3.00 10.26 -10.97
CA ALA A 308 -3.45 10.19 -12.35
C ALA A 308 -4.95 10.52 -12.42
N GLU A 309 -5.35 11.15 -13.52
CA GLU A 309 -6.74 11.52 -13.82
C GLU A 309 -7.24 10.72 -15.01
N ARG A 310 -8.46 10.24 -14.93
CA ARG A 310 -9.17 9.54 -16.00
C ARG A 310 -9.52 10.49 -17.13
N THR A 311 -9.19 10.11 -18.34
CA THR A 311 -9.60 10.81 -19.57
C THR A 311 -10.80 10.14 -20.22
N GLU A 312 -11.27 10.60 -21.35
CA GLU A 312 -12.27 9.94 -22.20
C GLU A 312 -11.71 8.72 -22.98
N GLY A 313 -10.38 8.54 -23.00
CA GLY A 313 -9.72 7.43 -23.68
C GLY A 313 -10.18 6.05 -23.15
N ALA A 314 -10.38 5.07 -24.04
CA ALA A 314 -10.84 3.74 -23.66
C ALA A 314 -9.85 3.03 -22.72
N PHE A 315 -10.36 2.42 -21.65
CA PHE A 315 -9.58 1.60 -20.71
C PHE A 315 -9.73 0.11 -21.10
N GLY A 316 -9.21 -0.27 -22.26
CA GLY A 316 -9.35 -1.64 -22.75
C GLY A 316 -8.25 -2.02 -23.73
N GLY A 317 -7.86 -3.31 -23.76
CA GLY A 317 -6.98 -3.89 -24.78
C GLY A 317 -5.47 -3.85 -24.47
N ARG A 318 -5.03 -3.31 -23.33
CA ARG A 318 -3.62 -3.35 -22.95
C ARG A 318 -3.36 -4.58 -22.09
N GLU A 319 -3.14 -5.73 -22.74
CA GLU A 319 -2.75 -6.96 -22.01
C GLU A 319 -1.51 -6.72 -21.13
N ALA A 320 -1.52 -7.36 -19.94
CA ALA A 320 -0.35 -7.43 -19.08
C ALA A 320 0.76 -8.20 -19.82
N VAL A 321 1.91 -7.57 -20.05
CA VAL A 321 3.14 -8.20 -20.54
C VAL A 321 4.03 -8.47 -19.34
#